data_8e32af8cc0bd8020e03e3333a2297362
#
_entry.id   8e32af8cc0bd8020e03e3333a2297362
#
_cell.length_a   1.000
_cell.length_b   1.000
_cell.length_c   1.000
_cell.angle_alpha   90.00
_cell.angle_beta   90.00
_cell.angle_gamma   90.00
#
_symmetry.space_group_name_H-M   'P 1'
#
loop_
_entity.id
_entity.type
_entity.pdbx_description
1 polymer ?
#
loop_
_entity_poly.entity_id
_entity_poly.type
_entity_poly.pdbx_seq_one_letter_code
_entity_poly.pdbx_strand_id
1 'polypeptide(L)'
;PKETKNNLEEIIKIAKSKNIKIIIAGMIAPTSYGFEYKQSFDKIFSNLSKKHKLQLIPFLLEGVAQKPEFNLSDGMHPNDQGTIIIGNTIKKAILKNL
;
A
#
# COMPACT_ATOMS: atom_id res chain seq x y z
N PRO A 1 -1.05 -14.19 -3.69
CA PRO A 1 -0.99 -13.52 -2.38
C PRO A 1 0.11 -14.05 -1.46
N LYS A 2 0.30 -15.39 -1.41
CA LYS A 2 1.31 -15.99 -0.54
C LYS A 2 2.72 -15.52 -0.87
N GLU A 3 3.04 -15.42 -2.14
CA GLU A 3 4.36 -14.97 -2.60
C GLU A 3 4.57 -13.49 -2.26
N THR A 4 3.56 -12.66 -2.46
CA THR A 4 3.60 -11.25 -2.09
C THR A 4 3.83 -11.09 -0.59
N LYS A 5 3.09 -11.84 0.22
CA LYS A 5 3.25 -11.82 1.67
C LYS A 5 4.66 -12.20 2.09
N ASN A 6 5.18 -13.30 1.53
CA ASN A 6 6.51 -13.80 1.89
C ASN A 6 7.60 -12.81 1.51
N ASN A 7 7.49 -12.18 0.34
CA ASN A 7 8.47 -11.19 -0.12
C ASN A 7 8.44 -9.94 0.76
N LEU A 8 7.27 -9.44 1.09
CA LEU A 8 7.13 -8.27 1.97
C LEU A 8 7.68 -8.58 3.38
N GLU A 9 7.37 -9.75 3.91
CA GLU A 9 7.86 -10.13 5.23
C GLU A 9 9.38 -10.22 5.26
N GLU A 10 10.00 -10.73 4.20
CA GLU A 10 11.45 -10.78 4.09
C GLU A 10 12.07 -9.38 4.08
N ILE A 11 11.48 -8.46 3.32
CA ILE A 11 11.92 -7.07 3.27
C ILE A 11 11.82 -6.43 4.67
N ILE A 12 10.72 -6.67 5.37
CA ILE A 12 10.50 -6.13 6.71
C ILE A 12 11.59 -6.64 7.68
N LYS A 13 11.89 -7.93 7.63
CA LYS A 13 12.92 -8.52 8.50
C LYS A 13 14.29 -7.91 8.24
N ILE A 14 14.64 -7.73 6.98
CA ILE A 14 15.93 -7.14 6.61
C ILE A 14 16.01 -5.69 7.11
N ALA A 15 14.96 -4.90 6.88
CA ALA A 15 14.93 -3.50 7.30
C ALA A 15 15.01 -3.38 8.82
N LYS A 16 14.29 -4.23 9.57
CA LYS A 16 14.34 -4.22 11.03
C LYS A 16 15.73 -4.59 11.56
N SER A 17 16.41 -5.53 10.90
CA SER A 17 17.76 -5.92 11.31
C SER A 17 18.75 -4.77 11.18
N LYS A 18 18.43 -3.77 10.37
CA LYS A 18 19.26 -2.57 10.14
C LYS A 18 18.72 -1.32 10.87
N ASN A 19 17.75 -1.51 11.76
CA ASN A 19 17.13 -0.42 12.53
C ASN A 19 16.47 0.65 11.65
N ILE A 20 15.91 0.24 10.50
CA ILE A 20 15.19 1.15 9.60
C ILE A 20 13.72 1.18 10.00
N LYS A 21 13.16 2.39 10.13
CA LYS A 21 11.72 2.55 10.35
C LYS A 21 10.96 2.23 9.07
N ILE A 22 9.84 1.51 9.22
CA ILE A 22 9.07 1.01 8.08
C ILE A 22 7.64 1.55 8.16
N ILE A 23 7.12 1.98 7.01
CA ILE A 23 5.70 2.28 6.81
C ILE A 23 5.23 1.36 5.68
N ILE A 24 4.17 0.58 5.93
CA ILE A 24 3.58 -0.24 4.88
C ILE A 24 2.49 0.56 4.17
N ALA A 25 2.53 0.59 2.85
CA ALA A 25 1.47 1.17 2.03
C ALA A 25 0.62 0.03 1.47
N GLY A 26 -0.64 -0.01 1.88
CA GLY A 26 -1.57 -1.05 1.45
C GLY A 26 -2.09 -0.83 0.04
N MET A 27 -2.43 -1.93 -0.62
CA MET A 27 -3.05 -1.94 -1.93
C MET A 27 -4.29 -2.83 -1.88
N ILE A 28 -5.21 -2.62 -2.82
CA ILE A 28 -6.45 -3.37 -2.93
C ILE A 28 -6.45 -4.09 -4.27
N ALA A 29 -6.72 -5.41 -4.24
CA ALA A 29 -6.76 -6.19 -5.48
C ALA A 29 -8.05 -5.90 -6.26
N PRO A 30 -7.99 -5.95 -7.61
CA PRO A 30 -9.20 -5.86 -8.43
C PRO A 30 -10.15 -7.03 -8.19
N THR A 31 -11.44 -6.79 -8.35
CA THR A 31 -12.45 -7.84 -8.20
C THR A 31 -12.37 -8.89 -9.32
N SER A 32 -11.71 -8.57 -10.43
CA SER A 32 -11.57 -9.46 -11.58
C SER A 32 -10.83 -10.76 -11.29
N TYR A 33 -10.03 -10.80 -10.21
CA TYR A 33 -9.30 -12.01 -9.81
C TYR A 33 -10.11 -12.92 -8.87
N GLY A 34 -11.36 -12.57 -8.58
CA GLY A 34 -12.23 -13.35 -7.71
C GLY A 34 -12.21 -12.88 -6.26
N PHE A 35 -13.27 -13.25 -5.54
CA PHE A 35 -13.49 -12.80 -4.16
C PHE A 35 -12.43 -13.33 -3.19
N GLU A 36 -12.09 -14.62 -3.30
CA GLU A 36 -11.11 -15.23 -2.40
C GLU A 36 -9.72 -14.62 -2.57
N TYR A 37 -9.31 -14.40 -3.82
CA TYR A 37 -8.02 -13.76 -4.11
C TYR A 37 -7.98 -12.35 -3.52
N LYS A 38 -9.02 -11.56 -3.78
CA LYS A 38 -9.11 -10.19 -3.28
C LYS A 38 -9.03 -10.16 -1.76
N GLN A 39 -9.79 -11.02 -1.08
CA GLN A 39 -9.82 -11.07 0.38
C GLN A 39 -8.45 -11.42 0.95
N SER A 40 -7.79 -12.43 0.38
CA SER A 40 -6.46 -12.85 0.82
C SER A 40 -5.42 -11.77 0.58
N PHE A 41 -5.47 -11.13 -0.60
CA PHE A 41 -4.51 -10.08 -0.95
C PHE A 41 -4.69 -8.85 -0.07
N ASP A 42 -5.93 -8.37 0.06
CA ASP A 42 -6.20 -7.12 0.79
C ASP A 42 -5.79 -7.21 2.27
N LYS A 43 -5.83 -8.42 2.85
CA LYS A 43 -5.47 -8.64 4.26
C LYS A 43 -3.97 -8.67 4.52
N ILE A 44 -3.15 -8.87 3.49
CA ILE A 44 -1.69 -9.02 3.67
C ILE A 44 -1.12 -7.83 4.43
N PHE A 45 -1.48 -6.62 4.01
CA PHE A 45 -0.87 -5.39 4.52
C PHE A 45 -1.24 -5.14 5.98
N SER A 46 -2.51 -5.28 6.33
CA SER A 46 -2.94 -5.09 7.72
C SER A 46 -2.39 -6.19 8.64
N ASN A 47 -2.33 -7.44 8.15
CA ASN A 47 -1.79 -8.54 8.94
C ASN A 47 -0.30 -8.36 9.22
N LEU A 48 0.49 -7.96 8.22
CA LEU A 48 1.92 -7.69 8.41
C LEU A 48 2.16 -6.49 9.30
N SER A 49 1.35 -5.44 9.15
CA SER A 49 1.42 -4.26 10.00
C SER A 49 1.22 -4.62 11.47
N LYS A 50 0.20 -5.43 11.77
CA LYS A 50 -0.08 -5.88 13.14
C LYS A 50 1.01 -6.80 13.67
N LYS A 51 1.45 -7.75 12.86
CA LYS A 51 2.47 -8.74 13.26
C LYS A 51 3.79 -8.09 13.61
N HIS A 52 4.21 -7.11 12.83
CA HIS A 52 5.51 -6.46 13.00
C HIS A 52 5.42 -5.07 13.67
N LYS A 53 4.23 -4.66 14.10
CA LYS A 53 3.97 -3.38 14.78
C LYS A 53 4.44 -2.19 13.93
N LEU A 54 3.97 -2.15 12.69
CA LEU A 54 4.33 -1.10 11.72
C LEU A 54 3.15 -0.18 11.48
N GLN A 55 3.45 1.06 11.10
CA GLN A 55 2.42 1.98 10.63
C GLN A 55 1.93 1.53 9.26
N LEU A 56 0.61 1.59 9.05
CA LEU A 56 -0.03 1.22 7.79
C LEU A 56 -0.69 2.44 7.16
N ILE A 57 -0.42 2.64 5.86
CA ILE A 57 -1.29 3.44 5.01
C ILE A 57 -2.31 2.46 4.44
N PRO A 58 -3.60 2.51 4.85
CA PRO A 58 -4.56 1.46 4.48
C PRO A 58 -4.70 1.26 2.98
N PHE A 59 -4.74 2.33 2.21
CA PHE A 59 -4.78 2.26 0.75
C PHE A 59 -4.04 3.44 0.15
N LEU A 60 -2.90 3.16 -0.49
CA LEU A 60 -2.04 4.21 -1.06
C LEU A 60 -2.75 5.05 -2.11
N LEU A 61 -3.62 4.45 -2.90
CA LEU A 61 -4.33 5.12 -3.99
C LEU A 61 -5.68 5.71 -3.57
N GLU A 62 -5.91 5.86 -2.27
CA GLU A 62 -7.14 6.49 -1.78
C GLU A 62 -7.33 7.87 -2.39
N GLY A 63 -8.52 8.12 -2.90
CA GLY A 63 -8.87 9.38 -3.56
C GLY A 63 -8.39 9.49 -5.00
N VAL A 64 -7.63 8.51 -5.51
CA VAL A 64 -7.08 8.52 -6.87
C VAL A 64 -7.59 7.35 -7.71
N ALA A 65 -7.64 6.16 -7.12
CA ALA A 65 -8.04 4.95 -7.86
C ALA A 65 -9.42 5.10 -8.49
N GLN A 66 -9.54 4.68 -9.74
CA GLN A 66 -10.79 4.70 -10.51
C GLN A 66 -11.39 6.09 -10.73
N LYS A 67 -10.61 7.15 -10.55
CA LYS A 67 -11.04 8.51 -10.83
C LYS A 67 -10.34 9.01 -12.09
N PRO A 68 -11.07 9.17 -13.22
CA PRO A 68 -10.44 9.55 -14.49
C PRO A 68 -9.68 10.86 -14.42
N GLU A 69 -10.15 11.83 -13.62
CA GLU A 69 -9.51 13.14 -13.49
C GLU A 69 -8.12 13.05 -12.83
N PHE A 70 -7.81 11.96 -12.14
CA PHE A 70 -6.53 11.79 -11.43
C PHE A 70 -5.64 10.72 -12.04
N ASN A 71 -6.03 10.15 -13.18
CA ASN A 71 -5.27 9.09 -13.82
C ASN A 71 -4.98 9.42 -15.28
N LEU A 72 -3.97 8.75 -15.83
CA LEU A 72 -3.66 8.81 -17.26
C LEU A 72 -4.74 8.09 -18.06
N SER A 73 -4.67 8.19 -19.39
CA SER A 73 -5.68 7.61 -20.28
C SER A 73 -5.85 6.10 -20.12
N ASP A 74 -4.84 5.39 -19.61
CA ASP A 74 -4.92 3.95 -19.34
C ASP A 74 -5.79 3.61 -18.14
N GLY A 75 -6.17 4.60 -17.32
CA GLY A 75 -6.98 4.40 -16.12
C GLY A 75 -6.25 3.71 -14.98
N MET A 76 -4.95 3.44 -15.12
CA MET A 76 -4.18 2.68 -14.13
C MET A 76 -3.08 3.49 -13.46
N HIS A 77 -2.44 4.39 -14.20
CA HIS A 77 -1.33 5.17 -13.67
C HIS A 77 -1.80 6.58 -13.31
N PRO A 78 -1.42 7.10 -12.12
CA PRO A 78 -1.81 8.46 -11.73
C PRO A 78 -1.22 9.50 -12.67
N ASN A 79 -1.99 10.56 -12.93
CA ASN A 79 -1.46 11.75 -13.60
C ASN A 79 -0.81 12.67 -12.56
N ASP A 80 -0.41 13.89 -12.98
CA ASP A 80 0.28 14.82 -12.07
C ASP A 80 -0.56 15.17 -10.85
N GLN A 81 -1.87 15.38 -11.01
CA GLN A 81 -2.77 15.68 -9.90
C GLN A 81 -2.94 14.49 -8.98
N GLY A 82 -3.07 13.29 -9.54
CA GLY A 82 -3.13 12.05 -8.76
C GLY A 82 -1.87 11.82 -7.95
N THR A 83 -0.72 12.10 -8.53
CA THR A 83 0.57 11.98 -7.86
C THR A 83 0.67 12.93 -6.66
N ILE A 84 0.13 14.15 -6.77
CA ILE A 84 0.10 15.09 -5.64
C ILE A 84 -0.73 14.54 -4.49
N ILE A 85 -1.90 13.95 -4.79
CA ILE A 85 -2.77 13.35 -3.77
C ILE A 85 -2.05 12.21 -3.05
N ILE A 86 -1.39 11.32 -3.81
CA ILE A 86 -0.61 10.22 -3.24
C ILE A 86 0.52 10.76 -2.38
N GLY A 87 1.22 11.78 -2.84
CA GLY A 87 2.28 12.43 -2.08
C GLY A 87 1.79 12.97 -0.74
N ASN A 88 0.61 13.58 -0.70
CA ASN A 88 0.02 14.06 0.54
C ASN A 88 -0.34 12.91 1.50
N THR A 89 -0.83 11.79 0.98
CA THR A 89 -1.12 10.60 1.77
C THR A 89 0.16 10.08 2.44
N ILE A 90 1.25 9.98 1.70
CA ILE A 90 2.55 9.54 2.21
C ILE A 90 3.09 10.55 3.23
N LYS A 91 3.01 11.83 2.94
CA LYS A 91 3.47 12.90 3.82
C LYS A 91 2.81 12.81 5.20
N LYS A 92 1.49 12.64 5.24
CA LYS A 92 0.76 12.51 6.51
C LYS A 92 1.25 11.33 7.33
N ALA A 93 1.52 10.19 6.66
CA ALA A 93 2.02 9.00 7.34
C ALA A 93 3.42 9.23 7.91
N ILE A 94 4.31 9.89 7.15
CA ILE A 94 5.66 10.19 7.60
C ILE A 94 5.62 11.12 8.81
N LEU A 95 4.79 12.17 8.77
CA LEU A 95 4.69 13.13 9.87
C LEU A 95 4.23 12.49 11.17
N LYS A 96 3.36 11.47 11.10
CA LYS A 96 2.92 10.74 12.29
C LYS A 96 4.05 9.95 12.96
N ASN A 97 5.12 9.62 12.22
CA ASN A 97 6.23 8.83 12.73
C ASN A 97 7.40 9.68 13.25
N LEU A 98 7.35 10.97 13.05
CA LEU A 98 8.34 11.89 13.59
C LEU A 98 7.96 12.33 15.00
#